data_728246b5071e9745f0d5e7ebd675fb99
#
_entry.id   728246b5071e9745f0d5e7ebd675fb99
#
_cell.length_a   1.000
_cell.length_b   1.000
_cell.length_c   1.000
_cell.angle_alpha   90.00
_cell.angle_beta   90.00
_cell.angle_gamma   90.00
#
_symmetry.space_group_name_H-M   'P 1'
#
loop_
_entity.id
_entity.type
_entity.pdbx_description
1 polymer ?
#
loop_
_entity_poly.entity_id
_entity_poly.type
_entity_poly.pdbx_seq_one_letter_code
_entity_poly.pdbx_strand_id
1 'polypeptide(L)'
;PQGIMTGGEGGWTGSEDCLYLNIWSPAWSLQELAEKKVPVMMWIHGGANIIGSANTYYPSHMVTDHEVIVVTVNYRMSNLGWFRHAALRQEGSTLEDASGSFGTLDNIMALRWIRENISAFGGDVNNVTIYGESAGGHNVAALYASPLASGLFHKAIVQSGIVSHSKTKDAEVYYPEDGTSGINSSKEVINRLLVNEEKAEDLEVAKELQNNMSLEETEAYLRSATPEDLLTAYGEARPKRGGMTRVFNDGHVLGRKGIYESLTNDQMPRVPIILGTNRYESKLFNMRNPKFVRWGEGEGLLARVFSWVGMDELPLEIMRPDFYNAVNQYSSDSWKERAADTPARQLVASGHRETFVYRFD
;
A
#
# COMPACT_ATOMS: atom_id res chain seq x y z
N PRO A 1 -7.77 -10.52 -0.52
CA PRO A 1 -9.07 -9.91 -0.55
C PRO A 1 -8.93 -8.44 -0.93
N GLN A 2 -9.62 -8.05 -1.95
CA GLN A 2 -9.80 -6.64 -2.28
C GLN A 2 -10.88 -6.11 -1.33
N GLY A 3 -10.48 -5.75 -0.11
CA GLY A 3 -11.39 -5.16 0.84
C GLY A 3 -11.71 -3.73 0.40
N ILE A 4 -12.88 -3.52 -0.18
CA ILE A 4 -13.44 -2.18 -0.29
C ILE A 4 -14.12 -1.91 1.05
N MET A 5 -13.61 -0.94 1.81
CA MET A 5 -14.43 -0.31 2.84
C MET A 5 -15.52 0.49 2.15
N THR A 6 -16.71 -0.05 2.06
CA THR A 6 -17.87 0.77 1.78
C THR A 6 -18.23 1.48 3.07
N GLY A 7 -17.99 2.79 3.13
CA GLY A 7 -18.45 3.62 4.25
C GLY A 7 -19.99 3.58 4.28
N GLY A 8 -20.58 2.98 5.34
CA GLY A 8 -22.01 2.77 5.49
C GLY A 8 -22.30 1.31 5.93
N GLU A 9 -23.55 0.92 5.97
CA GLU A 9 -24.02 -0.42 6.38
C GLU A 9 -23.57 -1.60 5.49
N GLY A 10 -22.60 -1.39 4.56
CA GLY A 10 -22.27 -2.31 3.48
C GLY A 10 -21.10 -3.28 3.70
N GLY A 11 -20.48 -3.32 4.86
CA GLY A 11 -19.45 -4.32 5.16
C GLY A 11 -18.21 -4.29 4.25
N TRP A 12 -17.43 -5.36 4.28
CA TRP A 12 -16.26 -5.60 3.44
C TRP A 12 -16.66 -6.33 2.15
N THR A 13 -16.03 -5.98 1.03
CA THR A 13 -16.23 -6.66 -0.25
C THR A 13 -14.90 -7.14 -0.81
N GLY A 14 -14.93 -8.22 -1.60
CA GLY A 14 -13.74 -8.78 -2.24
C GLY A 14 -13.70 -10.30 -2.16
N SER A 15 -12.53 -10.89 -2.42
CA SER A 15 -12.28 -12.32 -2.37
C SER A 15 -10.87 -12.59 -1.87
N GLU A 16 -10.66 -13.69 -1.14
CA GLU A 16 -9.32 -14.17 -0.81
C GLU A 16 -8.59 -14.70 -2.06
N ASP A 17 -9.33 -15.26 -3.02
CA ASP A 17 -8.83 -15.58 -4.35
C ASP A 17 -8.73 -14.28 -5.16
N CYS A 18 -7.67 -13.51 -4.95
CA CYS A 18 -7.47 -12.16 -5.48
C CYS A 18 -6.11 -11.92 -6.14
N LEU A 19 -5.18 -12.88 -6.09
CA LEU A 19 -3.82 -12.70 -6.59
C LEU A 19 -3.75 -12.93 -8.10
N TYR A 20 -4.31 -11.97 -8.84
CA TYR A 20 -4.35 -11.94 -10.29
C TYR A 20 -3.57 -10.74 -10.83
N LEU A 21 -3.16 -10.85 -12.08
CA LEU A 21 -2.61 -9.76 -12.86
C LEU A 21 -3.28 -9.68 -14.23
N ASN A 22 -3.28 -8.49 -14.83
CA ASN A 22 -3.72 -8.29 -16.21
C ASN A 22 -2.51 -7.87 -17.04
N ILE A 23 -2.43 -8.36 -18.28
CA ILE A 23 -1.41 -7.99 -19.25
C ILE A 23 -2.08 -7.21 -20.36
N TRP A 24 -1.60 -6.02 -20.61
CA TRP A 24 -2.02 -5.11 -21.66
C TRP A 24 -0.89 -4.98 -22.67
N SER A 25 -1.12 -5.41 -23.91
CA SER A 25 -0.16 -5.31 -25.00
C SER A 25 -0.83 -4.76 -26.26
N PRO A 26 -0.08 -4.18 -27.21
CA PRO A 26 -0.61 -3.95 -28.55
C PRO A 26 -1.10 -5.26 -29.18
N ALA A 27 -2.03 -5.15 -30.12
CA ALA A 27 -2.55 -6.30 -30.84
C ALA A 27 -1.55 -6.78 -31.92
N TRP A 28 -0.64 -7.65 -31.53
CA TRP A 28 0.33 -8.26 -32.43
C TRP A 28 -0.16 -9.61 -32.97
N SER A 29 0.21 -9.94 -34.21
CA SER A 29 0.11 -11.30 -34.72
C SER A 29 1.10 -12.22 -33.99
N LEU A 30 0.88 -13.53 -34.05
CA LEU A 30 1.82 -14.51 -33.46
C LEU A 30 3.24 -14.43 -34.07
N GLN A 31 3.36 -14.03 -35.35
CA GLN A 31 4.64 -13.83 -35.98
C GLN A 31 5.35 -12.59 -35.42
N GLU A 32 4.66 -11.45 -35.33
CA GLU A 32 5.21 -10.25 -34.73
C GLU A 32 5.60 -10.47 -33.27
N LEU A 33 4.74 -11.16 -32.51
CA LEU A 33 4.96 -11.44 -31.09
C LEU A 33 6.28 -12.19 -30.85
N ALA A 34 6.65 -13.13 -31.74
CA ALA A 34 7.88 -13.90 -31.62
C ALA A 34 9.15 -13.05 -31.77
N GLU A 35 9.04 -11.89 -32.42
CA GLU A 35 10.16 -10.94 -32.65
C GLU A 35 10.16 -9.76 -31.68
N LYS A 36 9.08 -9.56 -30.92
CA LYS A 36 8.92 -8.43 -30.00
C LYS A 36 9.80 -8.58 -28.75
N LYS A 37 10.35 -7.45 -28.34
CA LYS A 37 11.12 -7.29 -27.11
C LYS A 37 10.93 -5.87 -26.61
N VAL A 38 9.71 -5.57 -26.12
CA VAL A 38 9.32 -4.21 -25.73
C VAL A 38 9.43 -4.00 -24.21
N PRO A 39 9.56 -2.75 -23.75
CA PRO A 39 9.58 -2.43 -22.34
C PRO A 39 8.33 -2.93 -21.62
N VAL A 40 8.50 -3.36 -20.38
CA VAL A 40 7.41 -3.81 -19.49
C VAL A 40 7.27 -2.83 -18.34
N MET A 41 6.03 -2.47 -18.01
CA MET A 41 5.72 -1.57 -16.90
C MET A 41 4.74 -2.25 -15.95
N MET A 42 5.16 -2.55 -14.73
CA MET A 42 4.33 -3.15 -13.70
C MET A 42 3.69 -2.06 -12.84
N TRP A 43 2.35 -1.93 -12.93
CA TRP A 43 1.56 -1.00 -12.15
C TRP A 43 1.13 -1.58 -10.81
N ILE A 44 1.41 -0.86 -9.74
CA ILE A 44 0.97 -1.17 -8.38
C ILE A 44 -0.02 -0.09 -7.95
N HIS A 45 -1.28 -0.47 -7.76
CA HIS A 45 -2.35 0.49 -7.45
C HIS A 45 -2.24 1.08 -6.05
N GLY A 46 -2.82 2.28 -5.85
CA GLY A 46 -2.95 2.93 -4.57
C GLY A 46 -4.15 2.44 -3.76
N GLY A 47 -4.66 3.29 -2.87
CA GLY A 47 -5.81 2.99 -2.02
C GLY A 47 -5.46 2.67 -0.57
N ALA A 48 -4.40 3.30 -0.04
CA ALA A 48 -3.97 3.21 1.36
C ALA A 48 -3.64 1.78 1.86
N ASN A 49 -3.36 0.83 0.95
CA ASN A 49 -3.24 -0.60 1.23
C ASN A 49 -4.51 -1.22 1.86
N ILE A 50 -5.67 -0.59 1.67
CA ILE A 50 -6.97 -1.02 2.21
C ILE A 50 -7.96 -1.30 1.10
N ILE A 51 -7.98 -0.46 0.06
CA ILE A 51 -8.88 -0.54 -1.08
C ILE A 51 -8.09 -0.51 -2.39
N GLY A 52 -8.71 -0.93 -3.47
CA GLY A 52 -8.14 -0.83 -4.82
C GLY A 52 -8.18 -2.16 -5.58
N SER A 53 -7.92 -2.07 -6.87
CA SER A 53 -7.90 -3.23 -7.76
C SER A 53 -7.12 -2.92 -9.03
N ALA A 54 -6.40 -3.90 -9.54
CA ALA A 54 -5.78 -3.87 -10.86
C ALA A 54 -6.80 -3.64 -11.99
N ASN A 55 -8.05 -4.06 -11.77
CA ASN A 55 -9.13 -3.99 -12.78
C ASN A 55 -9.70 -2.58 -12.99
N THR A 56 -9.32 -1.60 -12.18
CA THR A 56 -9.77 -0.21 -12.34
C THR A 56 -8.88 0.62 -13.27
N TYR A 57 -7.80 0.04 -13.75
CA TYR A 57 -6.80 0.73 -14.59
C TYR A 57 -6.79 0.17 -16.01
N TYR A 58 -7.02 1.04 -16.98
CA TYR A 58 -7.10 0.72 -18.41
C TYR A 58 -6.01 1.47 -19.18
N PRO A 59 -4.78 0.95 -19.26
CA PRO A 59 -3.62 1.64 -19.84
C PRO A 59 -3.57 1.58 -21.37
N SER A 60 -4.70 1.44 -22.07
CA SER A 60 -4.76 1.25 -23.52
C SER A 60 -3.96 2.27 -24.32
N HIS A 61 -4.13 3.56 -24.05
CA HIS A 61 -3.38 4.61 -24.75
C HIS A 61 -1.86 4.49 -24.53
N MET A 62 -1.45 4.23 -23.28
CA MET A 62 -0.03 4.03 -22.98
C MET A 62 0.55 2.85 -23.74
N VAL A 63 -0.21 1.77 -23.85
CA VAL A 63 0.19 0.55 -24.54
C VAL A 63 0.26 0.77 -26.05
N THR A 64 -0.77 1.38 -26.66
CA THR A 64 -0.84 1.55 -28.11
C THR A 64 0.07 2.66 -28.63
N ASP A 65 0.18 3.78 -27.91
CA ASP A 65 0.90 4.96 -28.38
C ASP A 65 2.42 4.85 -28.16
N HIS A 66 2.86 3.97 -27.23
CA HIS A 66 4.27 3.85 -26.85
C HIS A 66 4.86 2.45 -27.04
N GLU A 67 4.11 1.50 -27.59
CA GLU A 67 4.57 0.10 -27.78
C GLU A 67 5.20 -0.49 -26.49
N VAL A 68 4.51 -0.40 -25.38
CA VAL A 68 4.92 -0.99 -24.10
C VAL A 68 3.92 -2.06 -23.65
N ILE A 69 4.38 -3.01 -22.85
CA ILE A 69 3.49 -3.90 -22.11
C ILE A 69 3.24 -3.30 -20.73
N VAL A 70 1.98 -3.19 -20.32
CA VAL A 70 1.62 -2.83 -18.95
C VAL A 70 1.06 -4.05 -18.25
N VAL A 71 1.57 -4.35 -17.06
CA VAL A 71 1.06 -5.40 -16.18
C VAL A 71 0.47 -4.73 -14.95
N THR A 72 -0.85 -4.85 -14.75
CA THR A 72 -1.51 -4.36 -13.54
C THR A 72 -1.70 -5.50 -12.56
N VAL A 73 -1.33 -5.32 -11.29
CA VAL A 73 -1.28 -6.41 -10.31
C VAL A 73 -2.18 -6.15 -9.11
N ASN A 74 -2.80 -7.21 -8.60
CA ASN A 74 -3.44 -7.25 -7.31
C ASN A 74 -2.46 -7.77 -6.26
N TYR A 75 -2.61 -7.29 -5.04
CA TYR A 75 -1.85 -7.75 -3.88
C TYR A 75 -2.76 -7.76 -2.65
N ARG A 76 -2.46 -8.59 -1.65
CA ARG A 76 -3.21 -8.62 -0.39
C ARG A 76 -3.09 -7.30 0.35
N MET A 77 -4.19 -6.86 0.93
CA MET A 77 -4.33 -5.54 1.57
C MET A 77 -4.72 -5.68 3.05
N SER A 78 -4.74 -4.56 3.76
CA SER A 78 -5.06 -4.48 5.19
C SER A 78 -4.23 -5.47 6.03
N ASN A 79 -4.82 -6.08 7.06
CA ASN A 79 -4.18 -7.11 7.86
C ASN A 79 -3.98 -8.45 7.12
N LEU A 80 -4.60 -8.66 5.98
CA LEU A 80 -4.33 -9.84 5.15
C LEU A 80 -3.07 -9.65 4.29
N GLY A 81 -2.64 -8.41 4.08
CA GLY A 81 -1.39 -8.05 3.40
C GLY A 81 -0.23 -7.76 4.35
N TRP A 82 -0.50 -7.20 5.51
CA TRP A 82 0.53 -6.85 6.51
C TRP A 82 0.03 -7.12 7.91
N PHE A 83 0.41 -8.28 8.43
CA PHE A 83 0.04 -8.71 9.76
C PHE A 83 1.16 -9.53 10.39
N ARG A 84 1.55 -9.19 11.61
CA ARG A 84 2.63 -9.85 12.30
C ARG A 84 2.21 -10.19 13.73
N HIS A 85 2.31 -11.48 14.09
CA HIS A 85 2.08 -11.97 15.44
C HIS A 85 3.04 -13.15 15.76
N ALA A 86 3.48 -13.27 16.98
CA ALA A 86 4.38 -14.33 17.41
C ALA A 86 3.81 -15.73 17.12
N ALA A 87 2.52 -15.92 17.30
CA ALA A 87 1.83 -17.18 17.04
C ALA A 87 1.95 -17.67 15.57
N LEU A 88 2.12 -16.75 14.62
CA LEU A 88 2.27 -17.08 13.19
C LEU A 88 3.73 -17.33 12.78
N ARG A 89 4.66 -17.35 13.72
CA ARG A 89 6.11 -17.53 13.51
C ARG A 89 6.67 -18.64 14.40
N GLN A 90 6.02 -19.77 14.41
CA GLN A 90 6.47 -20.92 15.18
C GLN A 90 7.57 -21.69 14.45
N GLU A 91 8.11 -22.72 15.12
CA GLU A 91 9.13 -23.60 14.55
C GLU A 91 8.62 -24.21 13.23
N GLY A 92 9.43 -24.13 12.18
CA GLY A 92 9.07 -24.57 10.84
C GLY A 92 8.48 -23.50 9.91
N SER A 93 8.16 -22.30 10.41
CA SER A 93 7.76 -21.17 9.54
C SER A 93 8.90 -20.76 8.62
N THR A 94 8.59 -20.45 7.36
CA THR A 94 9.57 -19.84 6.45
C THR A 94 9.88 -18.40 6.87
N LEU A 95 10.97 -17.84 6.38
CA LEU A 95 11.30 -16.42 6.64
C LEU A 95 10.27 -15.48 6.02
N GLU A 96 9.68 -15.87 4.87
CA GLU A 96 8.59 -15.18 4.21
C GLU A 96 7.35 -15.14 5.09
N ASP A 97 6.90 -16.29 5.63
CA ASP A 97 5.75 -16.38 6.53
C ASP A 97 5.99 -15.59 7.82
N ALA A 98 7.20 -15.67 8.36
CA ALA A 98 7.60 -14.94 9.56
C ALA A 98 7.69 -13.43 9.37
N SER A 99 7.78 -12.93 8.14
CA SER A 99 7.93 -11.50 7.84
C SER A 99 6.69 -10.68 8.20
N GLY A 100 5.49 -11.26 7.98
CA GLY A 100 4.22 -10.57 8.08
C GLY A 100 3.99 -9.55 6.96
N SER A 101 4.82 -9.52 5.91
CA SER A 101 4.78 -8.55 4.81
C SER A 101 4.22 -9.17 3.53
N PHE A 102 3.08 -9.87 3.65
CA PHE A 102 2.51 -10.70 2.59
C PHE A 102 2.15 -9.91 1.32
N GLY A 103 1.57 -8.70 1.44
CA GLY A 103 1.27 -7.86 0.28
C GLY A 103 2.53 -7.38 -0.47
N THR A 104 3.66 -7.22 0.23
CA THR A 104 4.95 -6.94 -0.41
C THR A 104 5.47 -8.19 -1.12
N LEU A 105 5.35 -9.37 -0.51
CA LEU A 105 5.71 -10.66 -1.11
C LEU A 105 4.86 -10.99 -2.35
N ASP A 106 3.57 -10.61 -2.35
CA ASP A 106 2.70 -10.76 -3.52
C ASP A 106 3.22 -9.95 -4.72
N ASN A 107 3.66 -8.72 -4.50
CA ASN A 107 4.28 -7.88 -5.54
C ASN A 107 5.62 -8.46 -6.00
N ILE A 108 6.43 -9.05 -5.11
CA ILE A 108 7.67 -9.75 -5.48
C ILE A 108 7.36 -10.99 -6.31
N MET A 109 6.32 -11.74 -5.96
CA MET A 109 5.88 -12.90 -6.74
C MET A 109 5.41 -12.48 -8.14
N ALA A 110 4.67 -11.39 -8.27
CA ALA A 110 4.29 -10.84 -9.57
C ALA A 110 5.50 -10.48 -10.43
N LEU A 111 6.56 -9.90 -9.84
CA LEU A 111 7.81 -9.61 -10.54
C LEU A 111 8.55 -10.89 -10.98
N ARG A 112 8.56 -11.92 -10.15
CA ARG A 112 9.11 -13.25 -10.52
C ARG A 112 8.33 -13.86 -11.68
N TRP A 113 7.01 -13.77 -11.63
CA TRP A 113 6.14 -14.22 -12.73
C TRP A 113 6.43 -13.45 -14.03
N ILE A 114 6.57 -12.13 -13.98
CA ILE A 114 6.95 -11.29 -15.13
C ILE A 114 8.28 -11.77 -15.71
N ARG A 115 9.30 -11.98 -14.89
CA ARG A 115 10.61 -12.45 -15.33
C ARG A 115 10.55 -13.81 -16.06
N GLU A 116 9.67 -14.70 -15.59
CA GLU A 116 9.56 -16.06 -16.13
C GLU A 116 8.67 -16.15 -17.38
N ASN A 117 7.69 -15.24 -17.52
CA ASN A 117 6.62 -15.44 -18.50
C ASN A 117 6.47 -14.31 -19.52
N ILE A 118 6.89 -13.07 -19.22
CA ILE A 118 6.49 -11.91 -20.03
C ILE A 118 7.07 -11.90 -21.45
N SER A 119 8.15 -12.64 -21.69
CA SER A 119 8.69 -12.82 -23.04
C SER A 119 7.73 -13.54 -23.99
N ALA A 120 6.87 -14.42 -23.46
CA ALA A 120 5.81 -15.06 -24.25
C ALA A 120 4.74 -14.06 -24.74
N PHE A 121 4.70 -12.88 -24.15
CA PHE A 121 3.81 -11.77 -24.51
C PHE A 121 4.56 -10.65 -25.27
N GLY A 122 5.81 -10.87 -25.68
CA GLY A 122 6.65 -9.90 -26.40
C GLY A 122 7.37 -8.90 -25.50
N GLY A 123 7.39 -9.11 -24.17
CA GLY A 123 8.06 -8.23 -23.23
C GLY A 123 9.55 -8.51 -23.04
N ASP A 124 10.33 -7.46 -22.79
CA ASP A 124 11.75 -7.59 -22.42
C ASP A 124 11.91 -7.78 -20.92
N VAL A 125 12.28 -8.99 -20.50
CA VAL A 125 12.58 -9.34 -19.10
C VAL A 125 13.70 -8.52 -18.49
N ASN A 126 14.55 -7.87 -19.32
CA ASN A 126 15.65 -7.01 -18.91
C ASN A 126 15.31 -5.52 -18.96
N ASN A 127 14.05 -5.17 -19.22
CA ASN A 127 13.58 -3.79 -19.27
C ASN A 127 12.22 -3.62 -18.56
N VAL A 128 12.19 -3.99 -17.28
CA VAL A 128 11.02 -3.93 -16.42
C VAL A 128 11.06 -2.67 -15.57
N THR A 129 10.03 -1.84 -15.64
CA THR A 129 9.82 -0.66 -14.79
C THR A 129 8.72 -0.94 -13.80
N ILE A 130 8.96 -0.75 -12.51
CA ILE A 130 7.90 -0.76 -11.50
C ILE A 130 7.42 0.66 -11.25
N TYR A 131 6.09 0.86 -11.18
CA TYR A 131 5.53 2.17 -10.90
C TYR A 131 4.21 2.07 -10.14
N GLY A 132 3.91 3.09 -9.36
CA GLY A 132 2.70 3.11 -8.55
C GLY A 132 2.46 4.46 -7.90
N GLU A 133 1.21 4.71 -7.55
CA GLU A 133 0.77 5.97 -6.96
C GLU A 133 0.28 5.76 -5.53
N SER A 134 0.48 6.77 -4.64
CA SER A 134 0.02 6.74 -3.25
C SER A 134 0.54 5.50 -2.51
N ALA A 135 -0.34 4.61 -2.02
CA ALA A 135 0.05 3.33 -1.42
C ALA A 135 0.85 2.44 -2.40
N GLY A 136 0.52 2.47 -3.70
CA GLY A 136 1.32 1.82 -4.74
C GLY A 136 2.72 2.38 -4.84
N GLY A 137 2.89 3.70 -4.71
CA GLY A 137 4.19 4.36 -4.61
C GLY A 137 4.99 3.93 -3.36
N HIS A 138 4.33 3.74 -2.21
CA HIS A 138 4.98 3.14 -1.03
C HIS A 138 5.46 1.71 -1.31
N ASN A 139 4.65 0.92 -2.00
CA ASN A 139 5.00 -0.46 -2.35
C ASN A 139 6.15 -0.50 -3.35
N VAL A 140 6.21 0.42 -4.34
CA VAL A 140 7.37 0.59 -5.22
C VAL A 140 8.64 0.90 -4.41
N ALA A 141 8.56 1.82 -3.44
CA ALA A 141 9.71 2.15 -2.59
C ALA A 141 10.13 0.97 -1.70
N ALA A 142 9.16 0.16 -1.22
CA ALA A 142 9.43 -1.06 -0.48
C ALA A 142 10.15 -2.11 -1.33
N LEU A 143 9.70 -2.34 -2.57
CA LEU A 143 10.35 -3.23 -3.54
C LEU A 143 11.76 -2.75 -3.89
N TYR A 144 11.92 -1.43 -4.10
CA TYR A 144 13.23 -0.84 -4.38
C TYR A 144 14.24 -1.10 -3.26
N ALA A 145 13.77 -1.13 -2.01
CA ALA A 145 14.59 -1.35 -0.82
C ALA A 145 14.66 -2.83 -0.37
N SER A 146 13.96 -3.74 -1.06
CA SER A 146 13.91 -5.15 -0.69
C SER A 146 15.00 -5.97 -1.38
N PRO A 147 15.85 -6.71 -0.64
CA PRO A 147 16.83 -7.61 -1.24
C PRO A 147 16.17 -8.73 -2.06
N LEU A 148 14.93 -9.12 -1.74
CA LEU A 148 14.19 -10.16 -2.45
C LEU A 148 13.70 -9.74 -3.84
N ALA A 149 13.58 -8.42 -4.08
CA ALA A 149 13.20 -7.85 -5.36
C ALA A 149 14.40 -7.45 -6.24
N SER A 150 15.62 -7.58 -5.71
CA SER A 150 16.86 -7.25 -6.43
C SER A 150 16.98 -8.04 -7.73
N GLY A 151 17.25 -7.32 -8.85
CA GLY A 151 17.39 -7.92 -10.18
C GLY A 151 16.07 -8.36 -10.83
N LEU A 152 14.90 -8.06 -10.24
CA LEU A 152 13.58 -8.34 -10.82
C LEU A 152 13.03 -7.16 -11.62
N PHE A 153 13.58 -5.97 -11.45
CA PHE A 153 13.21 -4.75 -12.18
C PHE A 153 14.44 -3.89 -12.50
N HIS A 154 14.30 -2.94 -13.41
CA HIS A 154 15.38 -2.18 -14.01
C HIS A 154 15.19 -0.67 -13.88
N LYS A 155 14.00 -0.20 -13.54
CA LYS A 155 13.63 1.19 -13.30
C LYS A 155 12.49 1.27 -12.29
N ALA A 156 12.38 2.38 -11.58
CA ALA A 156 11.30 2.61 -10.63
C ALA A 156 10.72 4.02 -10.74
N ILE A 157 9.38 4.15 -10.55
CA ILE A 157 8.69 5.44 -10.49
C ILE A 157 7.78 5.44 -9.27
N VAL A 158 8.08 6.30 -8.30
CA VAL A 158 7.32 6.49 -7.07
C VAL A 158 6.49 7.76 -7.20
N GLN A 159 5.17 7.61 -7.32
CA GLN A 159 4.24 8.74 -7.47
C GLN A 159 3.51 8.99 -6.15
N SER A 160 3.76 10.12 -5.51
CA SER A 160 3.12 10.53 -4.24
C SER A 160 3.28 9.52 -3.08
N GLY A 161 4.24 8.62 -3.18
CA GLY A 161 4.53 7.56 -2.21
C GLY A 161 5.52 8.01 -1.14
N ILE A 162 5.08 8.19 0.12
CA ILE A 162 6.02 8.48 1.21
C ILE A 162 6.92 7.25 1.45
N VAL A 163 8.23 7.47 1.39
CA VAL A 163 9.22 6.43 1.66
C VAL A 163 9.23 6.13 3.17
N SER A 164 8.61 5.03 3.57
CA SER A 164 8.48 4.65 4.99
C SER A 164 8.14 3.16 5.13
N HIS A 165 8.29 2.63 6.34
CA HIS A 165 8.00 1.24 6.70
C HIS A 165 7.28 1.15 8.05
N SER A 166 6.67 0.01 8.34
CA SER A 166 6.12 -0.34 9.66
C SER A 166 7.21 -0.98 10.51
N LYS A 167 7.29 -0.58 11.78
CA LYS A 167 8.28 -1.16 12.70
C LYS A 167 7.76 -2.46 13.29
N THR A 168 8.54 -3.52 13.20
CA THR A 168 8.18 -4.83 13.79
C THR A 168 7.90 -4.76 15.29
N LYS A 169 8.61 -3.90 16.01
CA LYS A 169 8.41 -3.72 17.46
C LYS A 169 7.04 -3.12 17.82
N ASP A 170 6.40 -2.40 16.89
CA ASP A 170 5.11 -1.75 17.13
C ASP A 170 3.94 -2.65 16.67
N ALA A 171 4.22 -3.72 15.93
CA ALA A 171 3.22 -4.59 15.31
C ALA A 171 2.53 -5.56 16.28
N GLU A 172 3.17 -5.86 17.41
CA GLU A 172 2.78 -6.95 18.33
C GLU A 172 2.70 -6.48 19.78
N VAL A 173 2.42 -5.19 20.01
CA VAL A 173 2.33 -4.60 21.34
C VAL A 173 0.95 -3.97 21.54
N TYR A 174 0.49 -3.95 22.76
CA TYR A 174 -0.70 -3.17 23.10
C TYR A 174 -0.42 -1.67 22.94
N TYR A 175 -1.45 -0.92 22.60
CA TYR A 175 -1.31 0.52 22.49
C TYR A 175 -0.99 1.15 23.85
N PRO A 176 -0.24 2.25 23.87
CA PRO A 176 -0.15 3.10 25.05
C PRO A 176 -1.55 3.54 25.50
N GLU A 177 -1.72 3.89 26.80
CA GLU A 177 -3.00 4.35 27.36
C GLU A 177 -3.64 5.52 26.60
N ASP A 178 -2.84 6.37 25.98
CA ASP A 178 -3.34 7.47 25.13
C ASP A 178 -3.84 7.01 23.76
N GLY A 179 -3.74 5.71 23.46
CA GLY A 179 -4.16 5.08 22.21
C GLY A 179 -3.33 5.50 21.01
N THR A 180 -2.12 6.05 21.23
CA THR A 180 -1.23 6.46 20.14
C THR A 180 -0.37 5.28 19.68
N SER A 181 -0.42 4.98 18.39
CA SER A 181 0.48 4.04 17.72
C SER A 181 0.73 4.51 16.29
N GLY A 182 1.81 4.04 15.70
CA GLY A 182 2.11 4.29 14.29
C GLY A 182 1.42 3.32 13.33
N ILE A 183 0.93 2.18 13.83
CA ILE A 183 0.32 1.09 13.03
C ILE A 183 -0.73 0.33 13.85
N ASN A 184 -1.56 -0.45 13.17
CA ASN A 184 -2.47 -1.38 13.83
C ASN A 184 -1.66 -2.57 14.38
N SER A 185 -1.76 -2.79 15.69
CA SER A 185 -1.14 -3.94 16.34
C SER A 185 -2.00 -5.19 16.21
N SER A 186 -1.36 -6.32 15.98
CA SER A 186 -2.04 -7.63 15.95
C SER A 186 -2.70 -7.98 17.29
N LYS A 187 -2.11 -7.57 18.41
CA LYS A 187 -2.72 -7.78 19.74
C LYS A 187 -4.03 -7.01 19.90
N GLU A 188 -4.09 -5.78 19.41
CA GLU A 188 -5.34 -5.00 19.43
C GLU A 188 -6.40 -5.56 18.49
N VAL A 189 -5.98 -6.11 17.35
CA VAL A 189 -6.90 -6.81 16.43
C VAL A 189 -7.49 -8.05 17.10
N ILE A 190 -6.68 -8.86 17.79
CA ILE A 190 -7.14 -10.04 18.52
C ILE A 190 -8.12 -9.65 19.64
N ASN A 191 -7.83 -8.58 20.40
CA ASN A 191 -8.74 -8.09 21.42
C ASN A 191 -10.12 -7.72 20.83
N ARG A 192 -10.13 -7.04 19.67
CA ARG A 192 -11.37 -6.70 18.97
C ARG A 192 -12.12 -7.93 18.47
N LEU A 193 -11.42 -8.92 17.92
CA LEU A 193 -12.02 -10.20 17.53
C LEU A 193 -12.71 -10.88 18.72
N LEU A 194 -12.04 -10.96 19.87
CA LEU A 194 -12.59 -11.58 21.08
C LEU A 194 -13.86 -10.88 21.57
N VAL A 195 -13.90 -9.55 21.50
CA VAL A 195 -15.08 -8.76 21.87
C VAL A 195 -16.21 -8.95 20.85
N ASN A 196 -15.89 -8.86 19.55
CA ASN A 196 -16.89 -8.97 18.48
C ASN A 196 -17.55 -10.35 18.42
N GLU A 197 -16.82 -11.39 18.81
CA GLU A 197 -17.33 -12.76 18.93
C GLU A 197 -17.99 -13.06 20.30
N GLU A 198 -18.21 -12.05 21.14
CA GLU A 198 -18.79 -12.17 22.48
C GLU A 198 -18.01 -13.13 23.41
N LYS A 199 -16.72 -13.39 23.12
CA LYS A 199 -15.82 -14.18 23.98
C LYS A 199 -15.26 -13.37 25.15
N ALA A 200 -15.29 -12.05 25.01
CA ALA A 200 -14.92 -11.09 26.03
C ALA A 200 -15.98 -9.98 26.13
N GLU A 201 -16.29 -9.58 27.35
CA GLU A 201 -17.24 -8.50 27.65
C GLU A 201 -16.72 -7.13 27.17
N ASP A 202 -15.42 -6.90 27.28
CA ASP A 202 -14.75 -5.67 26.89
C ASP A 202 -13.28 -5.93 26.51
N LEU A 203 -12.55 -4.85 26.16
CA LEU A 203 -11.15 -4.93 25.73
C LEU A 203 -10.18 -5.32 26.85
N GLU A 204 -10.48 -5.03 28.11
CA GLU A 204 -9.61 -5.43 29.23
C GLU A 204 -9.74 -6.93 29.49
N VAL A 205 -10.94 -7.46 29.48
CA VAL A 205 -11.20 -8.91 29.54
C VAL A 205 -10.59 -9.62 28.34
N ALA A 206 -10.73 -9.07 27.14
CA ALA A 206 -10.12 -9.62 25.94
C ALA A 206 -8.59 -9.70 26.05
N LYS A 207 -7.96 -8.65 26.59
CA LYS A 207 -6.51 -8.60 26.81
C LYS A 207 -6.05 -9.65 27.84
N GLU A 208 -6.81 -9.85 28.90
CA GLU A 208 -6.52 -10.90 29.90
C GLU A 208 -6.64 -12.29 29.27
N LEU A 209 -7.70 -12.55 28.51
CA LEU A 209 -7.87 -13.81 27.78
C LEU A 209 -6.73 -14.05 26.81
N GLN A 210 -6.40 -13.05 25.97
CA GLN A 210 -5.31 -13.18 25.01
C GLN A 210 -3.95 -13.45 25.69
N ASN A 211 -3.67 -12.81 26.82
CA ASN A 211 -2.42 -13.02 27.55
C ASN A 211 -2.30 -14.42 28.16
N ASN A 212 -3.43 -15.12 28.38
CA ASN A 212 -3.47 -16.48 28.88
C ASN A 212 -3.48 -17.55 27.78
N MET A 213 -3.65 -17.16 26.52
CA MET A 213 -3.57 -18.08 25.37
C MET A 213 -2.11 -18.47 25.09
N SER A 214 -1.87 -19.74 24.82
CA SER A 214 -0.61 -20.21 24.25
C SER A 214 -0.45 -19.68 22.79
N LEU A 215 0.75 -19.80 22.22
CA LEU A 215 0.98 -19.43 20.82
C LEU A 215 0.18 -20.32 19.86
N GLU A 216 0.06 -21.61 20.18
CA GLU A 216 -0.70 -22.59 19.40
C GLU A 216 -2.21 -22.26 19.43
N GLU A 217 -2.76 -21.91 20.60
CA GLU A 217 -4.14 -21.50 20.74
C GLU A 217 -4.41 -20.20 19.99
N THR A 218 -3.49 -19.23 20.07
CA THR A 218 -3.59 -17.97 19.35
C THR A 218 -3.50 -18.16 17.82
N GLU A 219 -2.62 -19.04 17.34
CA GLU A 219 -2.57 -19.37 15.91
C GLU A 219 -3.86 -20.03 15.45
N ALA A 220 -4.35 -21.06 16.17
CA ALA A 220 -5.58 -21.74 15.84
C ALA A 220 -6.77 -20.77 15.82
N TYR A 221 -6.81 -19.85 16.79
CA TYR A 221 -7.83 -18.81 16.86
C TYR A 221 -7.78 -17.87 15.64
N LEU A 222 -6.62 -17.32 15.31
CA LEU A 222 -6.45 -16.43 14.15
C LEU A 222 -6.81 -17.12 12.83
N ARG A 223 -6.46 -18.41 12.69
CA ARG A 223 -6.78 -19.19 11.49
C ARG A 223 -8.25 -19.58 11.38
N SER A 224 -9.01 -19.58 12.49
CA SER A 224 -10.44 -19.85 12.49
C SER A 224 -11.29 -18.61 12.16
N ALA A 225 -10.74 -17.41 12.31
CA ALA A 225 -11.44 -16.17 12.02
C ALA A 225 -11.67 -16.00 10.50
N THR A 226 -12.85 -15.51 10.14
CA THR A 226 -13.15 -15.21 8.75
C THR A 226 -12.39 -13.96 8.27
N PRO A 227 -12.14 -13.78 6.97
CA PRO A 227 -11.57 -12.54 6.44
C PRO A 227 -12.38 -11.30 6.82
N GLU A 228 -13.71 -11.41 6.86
CA GLU A 228 -14.59 -10.31 7.23
C GLU A 228 -14.40 -9.91 8.70
N ASP A 229 -14.36 -10.87 9.61
CA ASP A 229 -14.13 -10.62 11.04
C ASP A 229 -12.75 -9.98 11.27
N LEU A 230 -11.73 -10.51 10.60
CA LEU A 230 -10.36 -9.95 10.66
C LEU A 230 -10.30 -8.51 10.16
N LEU A 231 -10.96 -8.20 9.04
CA LEU A 231 -10.98 -6.86 8.46
C LEU A 231 -11.78 -5.88 9.34
N THR A 232 -12.90 -6.33 9.91
CA THR A 232 -13.71 -5.55 10.84
C THR A 232 -12.93 -5.23 12.10
N ALA A 233 -12.36 -6.23 12.75
CA ALA A 233 -11.52 -6.05 13.93
C ALA A 233 -10.31 -5.14 13.66
N TYR A 234 -9.70 -5.27 12.48
CA TYR A 234 -8.60 -4.39 12.05
C TYR A 234 -9.05 -2.94 11.89
N GLY A 235 -10.21 -2.70 11.32
CA GLY A 235 -10.79 -1.36 11.17
C GLY A 235 -11.07 -0.70 12.53
N GLU A 236 -11.62 -1.45 13.47
CA GLU A 236 -11.94 -1.00 14.83
C GLU A 236 -10.70 -0.81 15.71
N ALA A 237 -9.69 -1.64 15.52
CA ALA A 237 -8.42 -1.56 16.24
C ALA A 237 -7.52 -0.40 15.76
N ARG A 238 -8.02 0.53 14.93
CA ARG A 238 -7.22 1.65 14.41
C ARG A 238 -6.73 2.55 15.55
N PRO A 239 -5.42 2.81 15.63
CA PRO A 239 -4.89 3.73 16.62
C PRO A 239 -5.28 5.17 16.28
N LYS A 240 -5.40 6.04 17.29
CA LYS A 240 -5.79 7.44 17.13
C LYS A 240 -4.91 8.22 16.12
N ARG A 241 -3.66 7.82 15.95
CA ARG A 241 -2.69 8.41 15.01
C ARG A 241 -2.14 7.40 14.03
N GLY A 242 -2.83 6.27 13.84
CA GLY A 242 -2.41 5.21 12.94
C GLY A 242 -2.51 5.62 11.48
N GLY A 243 -1.51 5.18 10.73
CA GLY A 243 -1.49 5.24 9.29
C GLY A 243 -1.83 3.88 8.67
N MET A 244 -1.72 3.78 7.36
CA MET A 244 -1.79 2.50 6.67
C MET A 244 -0.62 1.60 7.05
N THR A 245 -0.85 0.28 7.07
CA THR A 245 0.23 -0.70 7.20
C THR A 245 1.11 -0.73 5.95
N ARG A 246 2.36 -1.05 6.16
CA ARG A 246 3.41 -1.11 5.12
C ARG A 246 4.33 -2.28 5.41
N VAL A 247 5.27 -2.53 4.50
CA VAL A 247 6.34 -3.51 4.70
C VAL A 247 6.98 -3.35 6.08
N PHE A 248 7.22 -4.47 6.75
CA PHE A 248 7.90 -4.48 8.05
C PHE A 248 9.42 -4.54 7.88
N ASN A 249 10.15 -3.89 8.78
CA ASN A 249 11.61 -4.01 8.88
C ASN A 249 12.00 -5.31 9.61
N ASP A 250 11.59 -6.44 9.05
CA ASP A 250 11.69 -7.78 9.62
C ASP A 250 13.11 -8.38 9.51
N GLY A 251 13.94 -7.86 8.63
CA GLY A 251 15.31 -8.31 8.36
C GLY A 251 15.44 -9.29 7.20
N HIS A 252 14.31 -9.68 6.58
CA HIS A 252 14.26 -10.57 5.42
C HIS A 252 13.65 -9.88 4.18
N VAL A 253 12.40 -9.44 4.26
CA VAL A 253 11.75 -8.67 3.19
C VAL A 253 12.30 -7.25 3.11
N LEU A 254 12.55 -6.63 4.27
CA LEU A 254 13.21 -5.34 4.39
C LEU A 254 14.23 -5.37 5.52
N GLY A 255 15.40 -4.78 5.29
CA GLY A 255 16.47 -4.69 6.29
C GLY A 255 16.00 -4.11 7.63
N ARG A 256 16.55 -4.63 8.76
CA ARG A 256 16.13 -4.26 10.14
C ARG A 256 16.22 -2.78 10.45
N LYS A 257 17.09 -2.05 9.80
CA LYS A 257 17.27 -0.60 9.98
C LYS A 257 16.27 0.22 9.15
N GLY A 258 15.51 -0.45 8.29
CA GLY A 258 14.39 0.12 7.55
C GLY A 258 14.76 0.65 6.17
N ILE A 259 13.76 1.25 5.51
CA ILE A 259 13.82 1.54 4.09
C ILE A 259 14.90 2.56 3.71
N TYR A 260 15.10 3.62 4.51
CA TYR A 260 16.09 4.65 4.20
C TYR A 260 17.52 4.13 4.21
N GLU A 261 17.87 3.27 5.17
CA GLU A 261 19.19 2.67 5.19
C GLU A 261 19.38 1.66 4.06
N SER A 262 18.31 0.92 3.74
CA SER A 262 18.33 0.04 2.57
C SER A 262 18.58 0.82 1.27
N LEU A 263 17.94 1.98 1.08
CA LEU A 263 18.15 2.82 -0.10
C LEU A 263 19.60 3.31 -0.27
N THR A 264 20.33 3.43 0.82
CA THR A 264 21.72 3.93 0.83
C THR A 264 22.76 2.80 0.93
N ASN A 265 22.32 1.55 1.01
CA ASN A 265 23.20 0.39 1.08
C ASN A 265 23.80 0.08 -0.29
N ASP A 266 25.13 -0.08 -0.35
CA ASP A 266 25.86 -0.38 -1.59
C ASP A 266 25.48 -1.74 -2.22
N GLN A 267 24.82 -2.62 -1.46
CA GLN A 267 24.36 -3.92 -1.95
C GLN A 267 23.00 -3.85 -2.68
N MET A 268 22.32 -2.70 -2.66
CA MET A 268 21.05 -2.52 -3.36
C MET A 268 21.26 -2.23 -4.84
N PRO A 269 20.38 -2.71 -5.73
CA PRO A 269 20.48 -2.41 -7.14
C PRO A 269 20.30 -0.91 -7.38
N ARG A 270 21.28 -0.30 -8.05
CA ARG A 270 21.24 1.13 -8.41
C ARG A 270 20.56 1.31 -9.76
N VAL A 271 19.26 1.03 -9.80
CA VAL A 271 18.45 1.26 -11.00
C VAL A 271 17.89 2.69 -11.03
N PRO A 272 17.72 3.31 -12.20
CA PRO A 272 17.11 4.63 -12.33
C PRO A 272 15.80 4.75 -11.56
N ILE A 273 15.62 5.86 -10.85
CA ILE A 273 14.41 6.11 -10.06
C ILE A 273 13.88 7.53 -10.29
N ILE A 274 12.56 7.63 -10.44
CA ILE A 274 11.82 8.90 -10.46
C ILE A 274 10.98 8.97 -9.20
N LEU A 275 11.08 10.07 -8.45
CA LEU A 275 10.32 10.36 -7.24
C LEU A 275 9.47 11.59 -7.49
N GLY A 276 8.16 11.50 -7.31
CA GLY A 276 7.27 12.61 -7.63
C GLY A 276 6.18 12.85 -6.61
N THR A 277 5.68 14.08 -6.61
CA THR A 277 4.54 14.53 -5.78
C THR A 277 3.69 15.55 -6.55
N ASN A 278 2.46 15.72 -6.07
CA ASN A 278 1.62 16.84 -6.47
C ASN A 278 1.93 18.09 -5.62
N ARG A 279 1.62 19.25 -6.16
CA ARG A 279 1.77 20.54 -5.44
C ARG A 279 0.92 20.61 -4.17
N TYR A 280 -0.28 20.03 -4.21
CA TYR A 280 -1.29 20.13 -3.15
C TYR A 280 -1.76 18.76 -2.66
N GLU A 281 -0.85 17.86 -2.34
CA GLU A 281 -1.12 16.49 -1.86
C GLU A 281 -2.18 16.42 -0.75
N SER A 282 -2.10 17.35 0.20
CA SER A 282 -2.94 17.31 1.39
C SER A 282 -4.37 17.82 1.16
N LYS A 283 -4.65 18.52 0.06
CA LYS A 283 -6.00 19.04 -0.22
C LYS A 283 -7.03 17.93 -0.35
N LEU A 284 -6.66 16.80 -0.97
CA LEU A 284 -7.53 15.63 -1.11
C LEU A 284 -8.06 15.14 0.25
N PHE A 285 -7.20 15.08 1.26
CA PHE A 285 -7.56 14.59 2.60
C PHE A 285 -8.30 15.66 3.41
N ASN A 286 -7.84 16.91 3.34
CA ASN A 286 -8.41 18.02 4.10
C ASN A 286 -9.75 18.50 3.53
N MET A 287 -10.07 18.20 2.27
CA MET A 287 -11.36 18.50 1.68
C MET A 287 -12.52 17.80 2.41
N ARG A 288 -12.30 16.60 2.94
CA ARG A 288 -13.28 15.84 3.74
C ARG A 288 -13.23 16.14 5.24
N ASN A 289 -12.35 17.01 5.69
CA ASN A 289 -12.23 17.33 7.11
C ASN A 289 -13.23 18.44 7.48
N PRO A 290 -14.22 18.15 8.37
CA PRO A 290 -15.27 19.10 8.74
C PRO A 290 -14.75 20.35 9.46
N LYS A 291 -13.49 20.36 9.91
CA LYS A 291 -12.84 21.56 10.46
C LYS A 291 -12.48 22.60 9.39
N PHE A 292 -12.42 22.19 8.14
CA PHE A 292 -12.00 23.03 7.02
C PHE A 292 -13.08 23.26 5.99
N VAL A 293 -13.88 22.23 5.70
CA VAL A 293 -14.87 22.27 4.63
C VAL A 293 -16.23 21.83 5.17
N ARG A 294 -17.23 22.67 4.91
CA ARG A 294 -18.62 22.34 5.18
C ARG A 294 -19.20 21.62 3.96
N TRP A 295 -19.70 20.43 4.19
CA TRP A 295 -20.41 19.61 3.22
C TRP A 295 -21.90 19.71 3.46
N GLY A 296 -22.70 19.50 2.43
CA GLY A 296 -24.16 19.47 2.53
C GLY A 296 -24.81 19.18 1.19
N GLU A 297 -26.13 19.06 1.20
CA GLU A 297 -26.90 18.88 -0.01
C GLU A 297 -26.73 20.09 -0.93
N GLY A 298 -26.20 19.84 -2.11
CA GLY A 298 -26.03 20.86 -3.12
C GLY A 298 -27.31 21.10 -3.90
N GLU A 299 -27.44 22.29 -4.51
CA GLU A 299 -28.54 22.62 -5.39
C GLU A 299 -28.07 22.77 -6.86
N GLY A 300 -28.98 22.53 -7.82
CA GLY A 300 -28.73 22.78 -9.23
C GLY A 300 -28.04 21.67 -10.00
N LEU A 301 -27.42 22.01 -11.13
CA LEU A 301 -26.82 21.06 -12.06
C LEU A 301 -25.64 20.28 -11.47
N LEU A 302 -24.79 20.96 -10.70
CA LEU A 302 -23.64 20.32 -10.07
C LEU A 302 -24.08 19.23 -9.09
N ALA A 303 -25.09 19.48 -8.26
CA ALA A 303 -25.62 18.47 -7.34
C ALA A 303 -26.11 17.23 -8.09
N ARG A 304 -26.79 17.41 -9.22
CA ARG A 304 -27.27 16.30 -10.07
C ARG A 304 -26.11 15.49 -10.67
N VAL A 305 -25.05 16.17 -11.12
CA VAL A 305 -23.85 15.49 -11.67
C VAL A 305 -23.14 14.68 -10.58
N PHE A 306 -22.99 15.24 -9.39
CA PHE A 306 -22.34 14.54 -8.29
C PHE A 306 -23.19 13.39 -7.74
N SER A 307 -24.52 13.56 -7.62
CA SER A 307 -25.43 12.47 -7.26
C SER A 307 -25.41 11.33 -8.29
N TRP A 308 -25.24 11.66 -9.58
CA TRP A 308 -25.11 10.62 -10.62
C TRP A 308 -23.84 9.76 -10.48
N VAL A 309 -22.80 10.28 -9.87
CA VAL A 309 -21.57 9.53 -9.52
C VAL A 309 -21.56 9.04 -8.06
N GLY A 310 -22.72 9.04 -7.40
CA GLY A 310 -22.87 8.48 -6.05
C GLY A 310 -22.38 9.38 -4.92
N MET A 311 -22.32 10.70 -5.15
CA MET A 311 -21.96 11.68 -4.13
C MET A 311 -23.19 12.55 -3.80
N ASP A 312 -23.83 12.28 -2.66
CA ASP A 312 -25.05 12.97 -2.23
C ASP A 312 -24.75 14.32 -1.56
N GLU A 313 -23.54 14.54 -1.13
CA GLU A 313 -23.10 15.79 -0.53
C GLU A 313 -22.02 16.47 -1.37
N LEU A 314 -22.03 17.81 -1.37
CA LEU A 314 -21.04 18.65 -2.04
C LEU A 314 -20.23 19.49 -1.04
N PRO A 315 -18.98 19.84 -1.36
CA PRO A 315 -18.24 20.83 -0.60
C PRO A 315 -18.82 22.22 -0.85
N LEU A 316 -19.58 22.75 0.11
CA LEU A 316 -20.31 24.02 -0.01
C LEU A 316 -19.44 25.23 0.32
N GLU A 317 -18.57 25.11 1.29
CA GLU A 317 -17.78 26.24 1.80
C GLU A 317 -16.47 25.79 2.42
N ILE A 318 -15.40 26.53 2.11
CA ILE A 318 -14.15 26.45 2.86
C ILE A 318 -14.25 27.45 4.02
N MET A 319 -14.39 26.95 5.24
CA MET A 319 -14.74 27.73 6.42
C MET A 319 -13.70 28.77 6.84
N ARG A 320 -12.42 28.55 6.52
CA ARG A 320 -11.28 29.45 6.86
C ARG A 320 -10.25 29.36 5.72
N PRO A 321 -10.48 30.00 4.57
CA PRO A 321 -9.69 29.78 3.36
C PRO A 321 -8.19 29.99 3.53
N ASP A 322 -7.76 31.06 4.23
CA ASP A 322 -6.34 31.34 4.42
C ASP A 322 -5.67 30.26 5.29
N PHE A 323 -6.34 29.86 6.37
CA PHE A 323 -5.85 28.80 7.25
C PHE A 323 -5.85 27.44 6.54
N TYR A 324 -6.90 27.12 5.80
CA TYR A 324 -6.97 25.90 4.97
C TYR A 324 -5.81 25.86 3.97
N ASN A 325 -5.56 26.95 3.26
CA ASN A 325 -4.48 27.01 2.27
C ASN A 325 -3.10 26.89 2.94
N ALA A 326 -2.88 27.56 4.07
CA ALA A 326 -1.61 27.49 4.80
C ALA A 326 -1.33 26.07 5.33
N VAL A 327 -2.34 25.40 5.93
CA VAL A 327 -2.22 24.03 6.40
C VAL A 327 -1.94 23.06 5.24
N ASN A 328 -2.66 23.20 4.11
CA ASN A 328 -2.44 22.37 2.96
C ASN A 328 -1.06 22.57 2.33
N GLN A 329 -0.59 23.82 2.24
CA GLN A 329 0.75 24.10 1.73
C GLN A 329 1.81 23.44 2.61
N TYR A 330 1.78 23.70 3.93
CA TYR A 330 2.74 23.11 4.86
C TYR A 330 2.73 21.57 4.86
N SER A 331 1.55 20.99 4.86
CA SER A 331 1.41 19.53 4.85
C SER A 331 1.88 18.93 3.53
N SER A 332 1.63 19.59 2.40
CA SER A 332 2.10 19.14 1.08
C SER A 332 3.61 19.28 0.93
N ASP A 333 4.20 20.36 1.44
CA ASP A 333 5.67 20.52 1.47
C ASP A 333 6.33 19.47 2.36
N SER A 334 5.73 19.14 3.51
CA SER A 334 6.17 18.04 4.36
C SER A 334 6.02 16.67 3.68
N TRP A 335 4.99 16.50 2.86
CA TRP A 335 4.82 15.27 2.06
C TRP A 335 5.94 15.18 1.02
N LYS A 336 6.16 16.24 0.25
CA LYS A 336 7.22 16.32 -0.76
C LYS A 336 8.59 16.01 -0.18
N GLU A 337 8.90 16.58 0.98
CA GLU A 337 10.17 16.33 1.68
C GLU A 337 10.38 14.83 1.97
N ARG A 338 9.35 14.13 2.42
CA ARG A 338 9.42 12.70 2.79
C ARG A 338 9.25 11.74 1.62
N ALA A 339 8.54 12.15 0.58
CA ALA A 339 8.25 11.31 -0.58
C ALA A 339 9.31 11.41 -1.68
N ALA A 340 9.92 12.58 -1.83
CA ALA A 340 10.81 12.86 -2.94
C ALA A 340 12.16 13.46 -2.52
N ASP A 341 12.18 14.60 -1.81
CA ASP A 341 13.41 15.37 -1.63
C ASP A 341 14.44 14.65 -0.73
N THR A 342 14.00 14.14 0.44
CA THR A 342 14.90 13.42 1.36
C THR A 342 15.39 12.10 0.76
N PRO A 343 14.53 11.21 0.20
CA PRO A 343 15.00 10.01 -0.47
C PRO A 343 15.98 10.31 -1.63
N ALA A 344 15.68 11.31 -2.46
CA ALA A 344 16.56 11.69 -3.57
C ALA A 344 17.93 12.16 -3.10
N ARG A 345 17.97 13.06 -2.07
CA ARG A 345 19.24 13.52 -1.50
C ARG A 345 20.08 12.36 -0.95
N GLN A 346 19.45 11.39 -0.29
CA GLN A 346 20.14 10.23 0.28
C GLN A 346 20.69 9.32 -0.83
N LEU A 347 19.88 9.03 -1.86
CA LEU A 347 20.31 8.25 -3.00
C LEU A 347 21.52 8.91 -3.72
N VAL A 348 21.43 10.20 -4.00
CA VAL A 348 22.52 10.96 -4.63
C VAL A 348 23.78 10.99 -3.74
N ALA A 349 23.62 11.18 -2.43
CA ALA A 349 24.73 11.17 -1.47
C ALA A 349 25.41 9.79 -1.39
N SER A 350 24.67 8.69 -1.62
CA SER A 350 25.22 7.33 -1.73
C SER A 350 25.83 7.01 -3.11
N GLY A 351 25.91 8.01 -4.01
CA GLY A 351 26.50 7.87 -5.33
C GLY A 351 25.53 7.40 -6.42
N HIS A 352 24.22 7.34 -6.15
CA HIS A 352 23.20 7.01 -7.15
C HIS A 352 22.90 8.22 -8.04
N ARG A 353 23.40 8.23 -9.26
CA ARG A 353 23.33 9.40 -10.18
C ARG A 353 22.04 9.48 -10.98
N GLU A 354 21.35 8.37 -11.21
CA GLU A 354 20.11 8.29 -12.00
C GLU A 354 18.88 8.43 -11.11
N THR A 355 18.87 9.51 -10.31
CA THR A 355 17.77 9.88 -9.41
C THR A 355 17.14 11.17 -9.90
N PHE A 356 15.85 11.12 -10.20
CA PHE A 356 15.08 12.24 -10.75
C PHE A 356 13.93 12.58 -9.83
N VAL A 357 13.58 13.86 -9.76
CA VAL A 357 12.47 14.35 -8.95
C VAL A 357 11.55 15.23 -9.79
N TYR A 358 10.23 15.06 -9.62
CA TYR A 358 9.26 15.97 -10.23
C TYR A 358 8.22 16.43 -9.19
N ARG A 359 7.59 17.57 -9.49
CA ARG A 359 6.35 18.02 -8.86
C ARG A 359 5.34 18.31 -9.94
N PHE A 360 4.17 17.73 -9.82
CA PHE A 360 3.03 18.01 -10.68
C PHE A 360 2.24 19.18 -10.11
N ASP A 361 2.11 20.29 -10.88
CA ASP A 361 1.52 21.56 -10.46
C ASP A 361 0.08 21.71 -10.94
#